data_9ce5ab17da04c6c0ac4ce2e7035c509f
#
_entry.id   9ce5ab17da04c6c0ac4ce2e7035c509f
#
_cell.length_a   1.000
_cell.length_b   1.000
_cell.length_c   1.000
_cell.angle_alpha   90.00
_cell.angle_beta   90.00
_cell.angle_gamma   90.00
#
_symmetry.space_group_name_H-M   'P 1'
#
loop_
_entity.id
_entity.type
_entity.pdbx_description
1 polymer ?
#
loop_
_entity_poly.entity_id
_entity_poly.type
_entity_poly.pdbx_seq_one_letter_code
_entity_poly.pdbx_strand_id
1 'polypeptide(L)'
;MLEVYQNQGFEHNPADYTILGLEFIGTCGSFPEQYDVVWSDKGVRYQVGDTRLRGGYFAVYFPDVTSEVIPAPIFSHVFEVGNRGSFDDEETRLAYLGVAAKVIKYALEDLSQGGS
;
A
#
# COMPACT_ATOMS: atom_id res chain seq x y z
N MET A 1 3.86 -4.60 -15.46
CA MET A 1 2.67 -5.46 -15.34
C MET A 1 2.39 -5.77 -13.89
N LEU A 2 1.14 -5.69 -13.48
CA LEU A 2 0.77 -5.95 -12.10
C LEU A 2 0.70 -7.45 -11.82
N GLU A 3 1.07 -7.84 -10.62
CA GLU A 3 0.99 -9.22 -10.21
C GLU A 3 -0.35 -9.50 -9.55
N VAL A 4 -0.88 -10.69 -9.76
CA VAL A 4 -2.08 -11.13 -9.08
C VAL A 4 -1.78 -11.27 -7.60
N TYR A 5 -2.66 -10.76 -6.75
CA TYR A 5 -2.45 -10.81 -5.32
C TYR A 5 -2.48 -12.25 -4.81
N GLN A 6 -1.40 -12.63 -4.13
CA GLN A 6 -1.27 -13.96 -3.58
C GLN A 6 -1.68 -13.95 -2.12
N ASN A 7 -2.66 -14.77 -1.81
CA ASN A 7 -3.22 -14.86 -0.49
C ASN A 7 -2.69 -16.13 0.18
N GLN A 8 -1.51 -16.04 0.73
CA GLN A 8 -0.80 -17.21 1.22
C GLN A 8 -1.58 -17.95 2.30
N GLY A 9 -2.01 -19.17 1.97
CA GLY A 9 -2.66 -20.07 2.92
C GLY A 9 -4.13 -19.75 3.19
N PHE A 10 -4.69 -18.72 2.59
CA PHE A 10 -6.09 -18.35 2.80
C PHE A 10 -6.72 -18.01 1.48
N GLU A 11 -7.98 -18.41 1.33
CA GLU A 11 -8.70 -18.14 0.10
C GLU A 11 -9.04 -16.67 -0.04
N HIS A 12 -9.23 -15.98 1.07
CA HIS A 12 -9.67 -14.61 1.04
C HIS A 12 -9.30 -13.88 2.33
N ASN A 13 -8.54 -12.80 2.19
CA ASN A 13 -8.29 -11.88 3.30
C ASN A 13 -9.16 -10.64 3.10
N PRO A 14 -10.03 -10.33 4.06
CA PRO A 14 -10.84 -9.13 3.96
C PRO A 14 -9.96 -7.89 4.10
N ALA A 15 -10.39 -6.82 3.45
CA ALA A 15 -9.71 -5.55 3.59
C ALA A 15 -9.99 -4.95 4.96
N ASP A 16 -8.96 -4.38 5.59
CA ASP A 16 -9.15 -3.60 6.80
C ASP A 16 -9.73 -2.24 6.46
N TYR A 17 -9.36 -1.71 5.31
CA TYR A 17 -9.85 -0.42 4.80
C TYR A 17 -10.03 -0.49 3.30
N THR A 18 -11.02 0.24 2.79
CA THR A 18 -11.21 0.42 1.36
C THR A 18 -11.29 1.92 1.10
N ILE A 19 -10.32 2.45 0.36
CA ILE A 19 -10.19 3.88 0.13
C ILE A 19 -9.96 4.11 -1.36
N LEU A 20 -10.81 4.92 -1.97
CA LEU A 20 -10.73 5.24 -3.41
C LEU A 20 -10.72 3.99 -4.30
N GLY A 21 -11.44 2.96 -3.87
CA GLY A 21 -11.50 1.71 -4.61
C GLY A 21 -10.33 0.78 -4.42
N LEU A 22 -9.39 1.12 -3.54
CA LEU A 22 -8.26 0.28 -3.21
C LEU A 22 -8.46 -0.37 -1.84
N GLU A 23 -8.12 -1.65 -1.73
CA GLU A 23 -8.24 -2.40 -0.49
C GLU A 23 -6.90 -2.40 0.23
N PHE A 24 -6.91 -2.09 1.52
CA PHE A 24 -5.73 -2.12 2.37
C PHE A 24 -5.85 -3.30 3.31
N ILE A 25 -4.95 -4.26 3.17
CA ILE A 25 -4.98 -5.51 3.92
C ILE A 25 -3.77 -5.58 4.84
N GLY A 26 -4.00 -5.61 6.15
CA GLY A 26 -2.92 -5.68 7.12
C GLY A 26 -2.15 -6.98 7.01
N THR A 27 -0.83 -6.90 6.95
CA THR A 27 0.03 -8.06 6.76
C THR A 27 0.87 -8.38 7.98
N CYS A 28 0.96 -7.44 8.93
CA CYS A 28 1.64 -7.66 10.21
C CYS A 28 0.64 -7.39 11.31
N GLY A 29 1.01 -7.71 12.53
CA GLY A 29 0.19 -7.35 13.67
C GLY A 29 0.23 -5.86 13.93
N SER A 30 0.40 -5.49 15.21
CA SER A 30 0.38 -4.08 15.59
C SER A 30 1.64 -3.32 15.15
N PHE A 31 2.78 -3.99 15.07
CA PHE A 31 4.06 -3.36 14.79
C PHE A 31 4.91 -4.24 13.88
N PRO A 32 5.47 -3.70 12.79
CA PRO A 32 5.13 -2.40 12.21
C PRO A 32 3.73 -2.45 11.57
N GLU A 33 3.08 -1.32 11.48
CA GLU A 33 1.80 -1.25 10.81
C GLU A 33 2.04 -1.26 9.30
N GLN A 34 1.56 -2.29 8.65
CA GLN A 34 1.88 -2.54 7.25
C GLN A 34 0.65 -3.07 6.52
N TYR A 35 0.44 -2.58 5.30
CA TYR A 35 -0.70 -3.00 4.49
C TYR A 35 -0.25 -3.34 3.08
N ASP A 36 -0.80 -4.43 2.55
CA ASP A 36 -0.79 -4.67 1.12
C ASP A 36 -1.93 -3.87 0.52
N VAL A 37 -1.70 -3.26 -0.63
CA VAL A 37 -2.74 -2.49 -1.33
C VAL A 37 -3.13 -3.26 -2.57
N VAL A 38 -4.43 -3.50 -2.71
CA VAL A 38 -4.99 -4.37 -3.75
C VAL A 38 -6.03 -3.62 -4.55
N TRP A 39 -6.00 -3.81 -5.86
CA TRP A 39 -6.98 -3.28 -6.80
C TRP A 39 -7.63 -4.44 -7.52
N SER A 40 -8.97 -4.43 -7.57
CA SER A 40 -9.71 -5.47 -8.27
C SER A 40 -10.16 -4.97 -9.63
N ASP A 41 -9.91 -5.77 -10.66
CA ASP A 41 -10.34 -5.46 -12.01
C ASP A 41 -10.91 -6.73 -12.63
N LYS A 42 -12.17 -6.68 -13.06
CA LYS A 42 -12.84 -7.81 -13.70
C LYS A 42 -12.77 -9.10 -12.89
N GLY A 43 -12.91 -8.96 -11.58
CA GLY A 43 -12.89 -10.11 -10.68
C GLY A 43 -11.52 -10.61 -10.29
N VAL A 44 -10.46 -9.99 -10.78
CA VAL A 44 -9.09 -10.37 -10.45
C VAL A 44 -8.51 -9.30 -9.52
N ARG A 45 -7.86 -9.75 -8.45
CA ARG A 45 -7.22 -8.86 -7.48
C ARG A 45 -5.74 -8.76 -7.80
N TYR A 46 -5.24 -7.52 -7.89
CA TYR A 46 -3.85 -7.25 -8.21
C TYR A 46 -3.17 -6.52 -7.06
N GLN A 47 -1.92 -6.89 -6.77
CA GLN A 47 -1.10 -6.17 -5.81
C GLN A 47 -0.66 -4.86 -6.48
N VAL A 48 -1.13 -3.74 -5.98
CA VAL A 48 -0.81 -2.44 -6.57
C VAL A 48 0.02 -1.56 -5.65
N GLY A 49 0.34 -2.04 -4.47
CA GLY A 49 1.17 -1.26 -3.58
C GLY A 49 1.38 -1.93 -2.25
N ASP A 50 2.14 -1.22 -1.41
CA ASP A 50 2.49 -1.65 -0.09
C ASP A 50 2.74 -0.41 0.73
N THR A 51 2.28 -0.38 1.96
CA THR A 51 2.55 0.72 2.88
C THR A 51 3.16 0.19 4.16
N ARG A 52 4.13 0.91 4.70
CA ARG A 52 4.80 0.54 5.93
C ARG A 52 5.01 1.74 6.82
N LEU A 53 4.72 1.57 8.11
CA LEU A 53 5.08 2.54 9.13
C LEU A 53 6.01 1.86 10.11
N ARG A 54 7.28 2.23 10.08
CA ARG A 54 8.30 1.62 10.93
C ARG A 54 9.25 2.69 11.44
N GLY A 55 9.43 2.73 12.75
CA GLY A 55 10.37 3.69 13.35
C GLY A 55 10.05 5.13 13.04
N GLY A 56 8.79 5.48 12.91
CA GLY A 56 8.37 6.83 12.57
C GLY A 56 8.47 7.18 11.09
N TYR A 57 8.87 6.24 10.26
CA TYR A 57 8.99 6.45 8.81
C TYR A 57 7.83 5.75 8.10
N PHE A 58 7.00 6.53 7.44
CA PHE A 58 5.89 6.01 6.65
C PHE A 58 6.26 6.03 5.17
N ALA A 59 6.16 4.90 4.51
CA ALA A 59 6.52 4.78 3.10
C ALA A 59 5.43 4.07 2.32
N VAL A 60 5.22 4.52 1.09
CA VAL A 60 4.27 3.93 0.16
C VAL A 60 5.04 3.45 -1.06
N TYR A 61 4.88 2.19 -1.40
CA TYR A 61 5.57 1.58 -2.53
C TYR A 61 4.59 1.20 -3.62
N PHE A 62 5.03 1.31 -4.86
CA PHE A 62 4.29 0.85 -6.02
C PHE A 62 5.12 -0.23 -6.69
N PRO A 63 4.52 -1.33 -7.17
CA PRO A 63 5.30 -2.42 -7.75
C PRO A 63 6.12 -1.96 -8.93
N ASP A 64 7.41 -2.32 -8.91
CA ASP A 64 8.30 -2.12 -10.05
C ASP A 64 8.80 -3.48 -10.48
N VAL A 65 8.10 -4.06 -11.44
CA VAL A 65 8.39 -5.41 -11.91
C VAL A 65 9.63 -5.48 -12.79
N THR A 66 10.23 -4.33 -13.10
CA THR A 66 11.41 -4.29 -13.93
C THR A 66 12.70 -4.16 -13.13
N SER A 67 12.60 -3.84 -11.85
CA SER A 67 13.75 -3.59 -11.00
C SER A 67 14.08 -4.78 -10.13
N GLU A 68 15.34 -5.16 -10.12
CA GLU A 68 15.84 -6.18 -9.20
C GLU A 68 16.31 -5.57 -7.88
N VAL A 69 16.29 -4.25 -7.81
CA VAL A 69 16.72 -3.50 -6.64
C VAL A 69 15.50 -3.23 -5.77
N ILE A 70 15.72 -3.02 -4.47
CA ILE A 70 14.65 -2.62 -3.58
C ILE A 70 14.03 -1.33 -4.11
N PRO A 71 12.73 -1.30 -4.40
CA PRO A 71 12.13 -0.11 -4.98
C PRO A 71 12.15 1.07 -4.02
N ALA A 72 12.32 2.26 -4.57
CA ALA A 72 12.18 3.48 -3.78
C ALA A 72 10.70 3.74 -3.52
N PRO A 73 10.34 4.32 -2.38
CA PRO A 73 8.95 4.67 -2.13
C PRO A 73 8.49 5.77 -3.08
N ILE A 74 7.23 5.71 -3.50
CA ILE A 74 6.64 6.78 -4.31
C ILE A 74 6.13 7.91 -3.43
N PHE A 75 6.03 7.68 -2.15
CA PHE A 75 5.70 8.71 -1.15
C PHE A 75 6.30 8.28 0.18
N SER A 76 6.81 9.23 0.95
CA SER A 76 7.28 8.94 2.28
C SER A 76 7.10 10.15 3.19
N HIS A 77 7.03 9.88 4.49
CA HIS A 77 6.88 10.92 5.50
C HIS A 77 7.56 10.46 6.79
N VAL A 78 8.29 11.36 7.42
CA VAL A 78 8.95 11.09 8.69
C VAL A 78 8.20 11.83 9.78
N PHE A 79 7.72 11.10 10.80
CA PHE A 79 7.08 11.72 11.95
C PHE A 79 8.14 12.24 12.90
N GLU A 80 7.90 13.42 13.49
CA GLU A 80 8.87 14.06 14.37
C GLU A 80 9.18 13.26 15.63
N VAL A 81 8.18 12.55 16.14
CA VAL A 81 8.39 11.69 17.30
C VAL A 81 8.74 10.31 16.78
N GLY A 82 9.97 9.88 17.04
CA GLY A 82 10.48 8.62 16.49
C GLY A 82 9.89 7.38 17.12
N ASN A 83 10.31 6.24 16.61
CA ASN A 83 9.95 4.91 17.11
C ASN A 83 8.47 4.55 17.01
N ARG A 84 7.77 5.17 16.07
CA ARG A 84 6.39 4.79 15.81
C ARG A 84 6.37 3.58 14.88
N GLY A 85 5.70 2.54 15.34
CA GLY A 85 5.44 1.37 14.51
C GLY A 85 3.98 1.29 14.12
N SER A 86 3.13 2.19 14.64
CA SER A 86 1.73 2.27 14.26
C SER A 86 1.24 3.71 14.41
N PHE A 87 0.11 4.02 13.76
CA PHE A 87 -0.49 5.33 13.87
C PHE A 87 -1.12 5.51 15.25
N ASP A 88 -1.04 6.74 15.79
CA ASP A 88 -1.55 7.02 17.13
C ASP A 88 -3.06 6.95 17.21
N ASP A 89 -3.76 7.35 16.15
CA ASP A 89 -5.20 7.37 16.13
C ASP A 89 -5.73 7.07 14.73
N GLU A 90 -7.03 6.78 14.68
CA GLU A 90 -7.69 6.38 13.44
C GLU A 90 -7.74 7.52 12.43
N GLU A 91 -7.92 8.74 12.91
CA GLU A 91 -7.98 9.91 12.02
C GLU A 91 -6.67 10.08 11.27
N THR A 92 -5.55 9.98 11.98
CA THR A 92 -4.23 10.08 11.38
C THR A 92 -3.99 8.93 10.41
N ARG A 93 -4.36 7.71 10.81
CA ARG A 93 -4.23 6.53 9.94
C ARG A 93 -4.96 6.75 8.64
N LEU A 94 -6.22 7.16 8.70
CA LEU A 94 -7.02 7.34 7.50
C LEU A 94 -6.48 8.45 6.62
N ALA A 95 -5.92 9.51 7.20
CA ALA A 95 -5.30 10.58 6.44
C ALA A 95 -4.12 10.07 5.61
N TYR A 96 -3.24 9.29 6.22
CA TYR A 96 -2.06 8.78 5.53
C TYR A 96 -2.37 7.65 4.57
N LEU A 97 -3.29 6.76 4.91
CA LEU A 97 -3.74 5.74 3.97
C LEU A 97 -4.48 6.38 2.79
N GLY A 98 -5.18 7.49 3.03
CA GLY A 98 -5.82 8.26 1.96
C GLY A 98 -4.79 8.84 0.99
N VAL A 99 -3.68 9.36 1.51
CA VAL A 99 -2.59 9.84 0.66
C VAL A 99 -2.00 8.66 -0.12
N ALA A 100 -1.79 7.52 0.54
CA ALA A 100 -1.27 6.34 -0.13
C ALA A 100 -2.19 5.91 -1.28
N ALA A 101 -3.50 5.90 -1.05
CA ALA A 101 -4.45 5.54 -2.08
C ALA A 101 -4.38 6.49 -3.28
N LYS A 102 -4.25 7.78 -3.02
CA LYS A 102 -4.15 8.78 -4.09
C LYS A 102 -2.91 8.59 -4.94
N VAL A 103 -1.74 8.46 -4.30
CA VAL A 103 -0.50 8.34 -5.07
C VAL A 103 -0.44 7.02 -5.83
N ILE A 104 -0.98 5.95 -5.27
CA ILE A 104 -1.06 4.67 -5.97
C ILE A 104 -1.99 4.78 -7.17
N LYS A 105 -3.13 5.45 -7.02
CA LYS A 105 -4.04 5.64 -8.15
C LYS A 105 -3.42 6.44 -9.27
N TYR A 106 -2.67 7.48 -8.94
CA TYR A 106 -1.93 8.23 -9.96
C TYR A 106 -0.92 7.35 -10.67
N ALA A 107 -0.21 6.51 -9.92
CA ALA A 107 0.75 5.59 -10.52
C ALA A 107 0.08 4.58 -11.44
N LEU A 108 -1.10 4.08 -11.03
CA LEU A 108 -1.88 3.15 -11.86
C LEU A 108 -2.34 3.82 -13.16
N GLU A 109 -2.82 5.05 -13.08
CA GLU A 109 -3.27 5.79 -14.25
C GLU A 109 -2.11 6.05 -15.20
N ASP A 110 -0.96 6.43 -14.64
CA ASP A 110 0.25 6.66 -15.43
C ASP A 110 0.72 5.39 -16.13
N LEU A 111 0.67 4.27 -15.42
CA LEU A 111 1.02 2.97 -15.99
C LEU A 111 0.10 2.61 -17.14
N SER A 112 -1.19 2.85 -17.00
CA SER A 112 -2.18 2.56 -18.02
C SER A 112 -1.98 3.41 -19.26
N GLN A 113 -1.63 4.68 -19.09
CA GLN A 113 -1.41 5.60 -20.21
C GLN A 113 -0.03 5.46 -20.81
N GLY A 114 0.95 5.29 -19.96
CA GLY A 114 2.34 5.23 -20.40
C GLY A 114 2.69 3.92 -21.12
N GLY A 115 1.87 2.90 -20.94
CA GLY A 115 2.09 1.62 -21.58
C GLY A 115 1.65 1.56 -23.03
N SER A 116 1.06 2.63 -23.49
CA SER A 116 0.56 2.67 -24.85
C SER A 116 1.65 2.94 -25.86
#